data_54345238e26fae8bb762b9162ee0b710
#
_entry.id   54345238e26fae8bb762b9162ee0b710
#
_cell.length_a   1.000
_cell.length_b   1.000
_cell.length_c   1.000
_cell.angle_alpha   90.00
_cell.angle_beta   90.00
_cell.angle_gamma   90.00
#
_symmetry.space_group_name_H-M   'P 1'
#
loop_
_entity.id
_entity.type
_entity.pdbx_description
1 polymer ?
#
loop_
_entity_poly.entity_id
_entity_poly.type
_entity_poly.pdbx_seq_one_letter_code
_entity_poly.pdbx_strand_id
1 'polypeptide(L)'
;ETKWFVGGKTNITLNCIDRHLEKNGDKVALIWEGDEPGNSKEITFKELHSEVCRFANILKTLQIKKGSRVCIYMPMIPEAAFAMFACARIGAIHSVVFGGFSPESLKDRILDADCRIVITADEGVRGGKKVPLKDNVDEALINCPDVKNVIVVNRTGGKINWFEDRDLWFHELKDKVDDVCEPEPMDSEDPLFILYTSGSTGKPKGVLHTTAGYLLGAHISFKYLFGFNENDKYWCTADVGWITGHTYILYGPLSNGATSLMFEGVPTYPTASRCWEICDKHEINIFYTAPTAIRALMSLGDEFVGTTSRKSIKVLGTVGEPINPEAWDWYYSVVGNKSCEVIDTWWQTETGSVLISPIAGITPTKPGSATLPFFGVRPELYDENGTKQSGEASGNLVIESSWPSQIRSVYNDHQRMIDTYFSTYSNIYFTGDGAKRDEDGYFWITGRVDDVLNVSGHRLGTAEVESALVLHPVVAEAAVVGFEHPIKGQGIYAFVTLMVGEEFSD
;
A
#
# COMPACT_ATOMS: atom_id res chain seq x y z
N GLU A 1 -25.64 8.50 -5.01
CA GLU A 1 -24.76 8.03 -3.93
C GLU A 1 -25.12 6.56 -3.60
N THR A 2 -24.13 5.67 -3.64
CA THR A 2 -24.32 4.26 -3.29
C THR A 2 -23.83 4.03 -1.86
N LYS A 3 -24.66 3.36 -1.03
CA LYS A 3 -24.31 2.95 0.35
C LYS A 3 -24.34 1.44 0.45
N TRP A 4 -23.36 0.88 1.12
CA TRP A 4 -23.21 -0.56 1.28
C TRP A 4 -23.57 -0.99 2.69
N PHE A 5 -24.35 -2.07 2.82
CA PHE A 5 -24.76 -2.67 4.11
C PHE A 5 -25.48 -1.71 5.06
N VAL A 6 -26.44 -0.95 4.53
CA VAL A 6 -27.22 0.03 5.31
C VAL A 6 -27.84 -0.63 6.55
N GLY A 7 -27.58 -0.03 7.73
CA GLY A 7 -28.03 -0.55 9.03
C GLY A 7 -27.16 -1.69 9.60
N GLY A 8 -26.19 -2.21 8.83
CA GLY A 8 -25.22 -3.19 9.33
C GLY A 8 -24.20 -2.55 10.28
N LYS A 9 -23.84 -3.28 11.34
CA LYS A 9 -22.80 -2.88 12.30
C LYS A 9 -21.71 -3.92 12.36
N THR A 10 -20.46 -3.45 12.42
CA THR A 10 -19.29 -4.30 12.59
C THR A 10 -18.14 -3.52 13.23
N ASN A 11 -17.02 -4.18 13.47
CA ASN A 11 -15.75 -3.54 13.75
C ASN A 11 -14.65 -4.30 12.98
N ILE A 12 -13.67 -3.58 12.50
CA ILE A 12 -12.54 -4.18 11.76
C ILE A 12 -11.85 -5.23 12.62
N THR A 13 -11.64 -4.95 13.91
CA THR A 13 -10.91 -5.87 14.79
C THR A 13 -11.66 -7.17 15.07
N LEU A 14 -13.00 -7.15 15.12
CA LEU A 14 -13.80 -8.37 15.20
C LEU A 14 -13.50 -9.32 14.03
N ASN A 15 -13.30 -8.77 12.84
CA ASN A 15 -13.09 -9.55 11.63
C ASN A 15 -11.62 -9.94 11.40
N CYS A 16 -10.68 -9.10 11.80
CA CYS A 16 -9.25 -9.33 11.58
C CYS A 16 -8.56 -10.05 12.74
N ILE A 17 -9.12 -9.98 13.96
CA ILE A 17 -8.46 -10.48 15.16
C ILE A 17 -9.40 -11.39 15.97
N ASP A 18 -10.48 -10.85 16.53
CA ASP A 18 -11.29 -11.52 17.56
C ASP A 18 -11.89 -12.83 17.08
N ARG A 19 -12.43 -12.87 15.84
CA ARG A 19 -13.01 -14.09 15.25
C ARG A 19 -12.04 -15.28 15.12
N HIS A 20 -10.73 -15.00 15.19
CA HIS A 20 -9.68 -16.01 15.06
C HIS A 20 -9.21 -16.55 16.41
N LEU A 21 -9.54 -15.90 17.53
CA LEU A 21 -9.01 -16.23 18.86
C LEU A 21 -9.36 -17.65 19.31
N GLU A 22 -10.58 -18.10 19.08
CA GLU A 22 -11.05 -19.41 19.54
C GLU A 22 -10.31 -20.56 18.85
N LYS A 23 -10.16 -20.49 17.51
CA LYS A 23 -9.58 -21.58 16.71
C LYS A 23 -8.09 -21.41 16.45
N ASN A 24 -7.66 -20.18 16.23
CA ASN A 24 -6.34 -19.82 15.73
C ASN A 24 -5.60 -18.86 16.67
N GLY A 25 -5.99 -18.79 17.95
CA GLY A 25 -5.41 -17.84 18.90
C GLY A 25 -3.90 -17.97 19.05
N ASP A 26 -3.36 -19.17 18.98
CA ASP A 26 -1.93 -19.47 19.08
C ASP A 26 -1.22 -19.48 17.72
N LYS A 27 -1.96 -19.31 16.60
CA LYS A 27 -1.39 -19.14 15.26
C LYS A 27 -0.70 -17.78 15.16
N VAL A 28 0.45 -17.75 14.49
CA VAL A 28 1.15 -16.50 14.18
C VAL A 28 0.30 -15.66 13.24
N ALA A 29 -0.04 -14.46 13.67
CA ALA A 29 -0.74 -13.45 12.88
C ALA A 29 0.24 -12.56 12.12
N LEU A 30 1.27 -12.08 12.81
CA LEU A 30 2.30 -11.23 12.22
C LEU A 30 3.69 -11.81 12.49
N ILE A 31 4.52 -11.80 11.44
CA ILE A 31 5.96 -11.98 11.56
C ILE A 31 6.57 -10.60 11.33
N TRP A 32 7.31 -10.08 12.27
CA TRP A 32 8.14 -8.91 12.06
C TRP A 32 9.58 -9.35 11.76
N GLU A 33 10.13 -8.81 10.70
CA GLU A 33 11.55 -8.95 10.33
C GLU A 33 12.19 -7.58 10.35
N GLY A 34 13.23 -7.42 11.16
CA GLY A 34 13.97 -6.17 11.30
C GLY A 34 14.92 -5.90 10.13
N ASP A 35 15.43 -4.67 10.06
CA ASP A 35 16.43 -4.26 9.07
C ASP A 35 17.68 -5.14 9.13
N GLU A 36 18.23 -5.35 10.34
CA GLU A 36 19.37 -6.25 10.57
C GLU A 36 18.93 -7.73 10.51
N PRO A 37 19.65 -8.58 9.74
CA PRO A 37 19.40 -10.02 9.72
C PRO A 37 19.49 -10.67 11.11
N GLY A 38 18.57 -11.58 11.39
CA GLY A 38 18.49 -12.24 12.69
C GLY A 38 17.58 -11.54 13.70
N ASN A 39 17.16 -10.33 13.42
CA ASN A 39 16.22 -9.59 14.25
C ASN A 39 14.78 -9.87 13.75
N SER A 40 14.07 -10.76 14.40
CA SER A 40 12.69 -11.06 14.03
C SER A 40 11.84 -11.42 15.25
N LYS A 41 10.53 -11.22 15.12
CA LYS A 41 9.55 -11.56 16.15
C LYS A 41 8.29 -12.14 15.52
N GLU A 42 7.80 -13.21 16.08
CA GLU A 42 6.48 -13.76 15.77
C GLU A 42 5.47 -13.25 16.80
N ILE A 43 4.27 -12.93 16.34
CA ILE A 43 3.17 -12.41 17.14
C ILE A 43 1.93 -13.21 16.81
N THR A 44 1.41 -13.93 17.81
CA THR A 44 0.19 -14.73 17.67
C THR A 44 -1.07 -13.85 17.63
N PHE A 45 -2.22 -14.41 17.21
CA PHE A 45 -3.50 -13.69 17.27
C PHE A 45 -3.87 -13.28 18.70
N LYS A 46 -3.54 -14.08 19.71
CA LYS A 46 -3.76 -13.73 21.14
C LYS A 46 -2.89 -12.55 21.57
N GLU A 47 -1.60 -12.57 21.21
CA GLU A 47 -0.68 -11.47 21.53
C GLU A 47 -1.09 -10.20 20.79
N LEU A 48 -1.44 -10.31 19.50
CA LEU A 48 -1.95 -9.16 18.72
C LEU A 48 -3.20 -8.58 19.37
N HIS A 49 -4.16 -9.41 19.79
CA HIS A 49 -5.36 -8.97 20.49
C HIS A 49 -5.02 -8.20 21.77
N SER A 50 -4.18 -8.79 22.63
CA SER A 50 -3.76 -8.16 23.90
C SER A 50 -3.09 -6.81 23.67
N GLU A 51 -2.13 -6.71 22.73
CA GLU A 51 -1.42 -5.48 22.42
C GLU A 51 -2.34 -4.40 21.84
N VAL A 52 -3.25 -4.79 20.95
CA VAL A 52 -4.27 -3.88 20.38
C VAL A 52 -5.22 -3.38 21.47
N CYS A 53 -5.67 -4.22 22.37
CA CYS A 53 -6.53 -3.82 23.48
C CYS A 53 -5.82 -2.86 24.45
N ARG A 54 -4.56 -3.12 24.79
CA ARG A 54 -3.76 -2.20 25.62
C ARG A 54 -3.61 -0.86 24.95
N PHE A 55 -3.23 -0.85 23.67
CA PHE A 55 -3.09 0.40 22.91
C PHE A 55 -4.43 1.17 22.81
N ALA A 56 -5.52 0.46 22.57
CA ALA A 56 -6.87 1.04 22.57
C ALA A 56 -7.25 1.68 23.91
N ASN A 57 -6.93 1.00 25.02
CA ASN A 57 -7.16 1.54 26.36
C ASN A 57 -6.28 2.75 26.65
N ILE A 58 -5.01 2.79 26.21
CA ILE A 58 -4.16 3.97 26.29
C ILE A 58 -4.83 5.15 25.56
N LEU A 59 -5.28 4.94 24.33
CA LEU A 59 -5.97 6.00 23.56
C LEU A 59 -7.21 6.50 24.28
N LYS A 60 -8.00 5.62 24.91
CA LYS A 60 -9.17 6.01 25.72
C LYS A 60 -8.78 6.87 26.92
N THR A 61 -7.69 6.56 27.62
CA THR A 61 -7.21 7.41 28.75
C THR A 61 -6.85 8.81 28.30
N LEU A 62 -6.41 8.97 27.05
CA LEU A 62 -6.10 10.25 26.41
C LEU A 62 -7.33 10.89 25.72
N GLN A 63 -8.54 10.46 26.07
CA GLN A 63 -9.81 10.97 25.58
C GLN A 63 -10.03 10.79 24.06
N ILE A 64 -9.33 9.86 23.43
CA ILE A 64 -9.58 9.45 22.05
C ILE A 64 -10.81 8.54 22.03
N LYS A 65 -11.74 8.83 21.14
CA LYS A 65 -13.04 8.15 21.02
C LYS A 65 -13.46 8.03 19.55
N LYS A 66 -14.59 7.38 19.33
CA LYS A 66 -15.20 7.28 17.99
C LYS A 66 -15.20 8.61 17.26
N GLY A 67 -14.69 8.63 16.04
CA GLY A 67 -14.55 9.82 15.19
C GLY A 67 -13.36 10.72 15.49
N SER A 68 -12.56 10.47 16.54
CA SER A 68 -11.29 11.18 16.76
C SER A 68 -10.28 10.79 15.69
N ARG A 69 -9.46 11.75 15.21
CA ARG A 69 -8.38 11.47 14.24
C ARG A 69 -7.07 11.31 14.98
N VAL A 70 -6.32 10.28 14.57
CA VAL A 70 -5.03 9.89 15.15
C VAL A 70 -4.00 9.83 14.04
N CYS A 71 -2.94 10.61 14.14
CA CYS A 71 -1.80 10.53 13.21
C CYS A 71 -0.84 9.43 13.67
N ILE A 72 -0.45 8.55 12.73
CA ILE A 72 0.53 7.48 12.97
C ILE A 72 1.72 7.73 12.04
N TYR A 73 2.87 8.09 12.60
CA TYR A 73 4.13 8.33 11.89
C TYR A 73 5.20 7.41 12.46
N MET A 74 5.21 6.16 11.96
CA MET A 74 5.93 5.04 12.55
C MET A 74 6.80 4.32 11.52
N PRO A 75 7.88 3.66 11.94
CA PRO A 75 8.57 2.70 11.09
C PRO A 75 7.75 1.42 10.98
N MET A 76 8.16 0.50 10.11
CA MET A 76 7.50 -0.81 9.90
C MET A 76 7.76 -1.78 11.04
N ILE A 77 7.26 -1.43 12.24
CA ILE A 77 7.33 -2.26 13.46
C ILE A 77 5.94 -2.70 13.90
N PRO A 78 5.82 -3.76 14.72
CA PRO A 78 4.52 -4.29 15.15
C PRO A 78 3.61 -3.25 15.81
N GLU A 79 4.18 -2.30 16.53
CA GLU A 79 3.45 -1.24 17.21
C GLU A 79 2.69 -0.33 16.23
N ALA A 80 3.13 -0.21 14.96
CA ALA A 80 2.37 0.49 13.94
C ALA A 80 1.06 -0.25 13.62
N ALA A 81 1.11 -1.58 13.49
CA ALA A 81 -0.09 -2.39 13.32
C ALA A 81 -1.00 -2.34 14.55
N PHE A 82 -0.43 -2.42 15.75
CA PHE A 82 -1.20 -2.31 17.00
C PHE A 82 -1.94 -0.96 17.08
N ALA A 83 -1.28 0.14 16.72
CA ALA A 83 -1.88 1.47 16.72
C ALA A 83 -3.03 1.59 15.71
N MET A 84 -2.86 1.07 14.48
CA MET A 84 -3.90 1.07 13.46
C MET A 84 -5.14 0.30 13.92
N PHE A 85 -4.95 -0.92 14.43
CA PHE A 85 -6.06 -1.74 14.96
C PHE A 85 -6.67 -1.17 16.24
N ALA A 86 -5.87 -0.54 17.11
CA ALA A 86 -6.37 0.12 18.31
C ALA A 86 -7.31 1.29 17.96
N CYS A 87 -6.95 2.11 16.98
CA CYS A 87 -7.83 3.15 16.45
C CYS A 87 -9.14 2.54 15.92
N ALA A 88 -9.05 1.52 15.07
CA ALA A 88 -10.22 0.84 14.51
C ALA A 88 -11.10 0.24 15.61
N ARG A 89 -10.49 -0.32 16.67
CA ARG A 89 -11.21 -0.96 17.78
C ARG A 89 -12.12 0.00 18.53
N ILE A 90 -11.67 1.23 18.76
CA ILE A 90 -12.45 2.27 19.46
C ILE A 90 -13.21 3.22 18.52
N GLY A 91 -13.21 2.94 17.21
CA GLY A 91 -13.86 3.77 16.20
C GLY A 91 -13.15 5.10 15.93
N ALA A 92 -11.89 5.25 16.33
CA ALA A 92 -11.08 6.40 15.93
C ALA A 92 -10.59 6.24 14.48
N ILE A 93 -10.40 7.35 13.79
CA ILE A 93 -9.99 7.40 12.39
C ILE A 93 -8.48 7.57 12.37
N HIS A 94 -7.74 6.56 11.89
CA HIS A 94 -6.30 6.71 11.76
C HIS A 94 -5.90 7.38 10.44
N SER A 95 -4.82 8.17 10.51
CA SER A 95 -4.13 8.74 9.37
C SER A 95 -2.66 8.33 9.46
N VAL A 96 -2.28 7.31 8.68
CA VAL A 96 -0.90 6.84 8.66
C VAL A 96 -0.09 7.68 7.68
N VAL A 97 1.06 8.15 8.12
CA VAL A 97 2.01 8.93 7.34
C VAL A 97 3.28 8.12 7.19
N PHE A 98 3.76 7.98 5.95
CA PHE A 98 5.00 7.26 5.67
C PHE A 98 6.19 7.85 6.44
N GLY A 99 6.92 7.01 7.18
CA GLY A 99 8.04 7.45 8.03
C GLY A 99 9.22 8.12 7.31
N GLY A 100 9.24 8.04 5.97
CA GLY A 100 10.22 8.74 5.14
C GLY A 100 9.80 10.15 4.71
N PHE A 101 8.59 10.61 5.05
CA PHE A 101 8.15 11.96 4.71
C PHE A 101 8.78 13.02 5.62
N SER A 102 8.97 14.23 5.04
CA SER A 102 9.52 15.38 5.74
C SER A 102 8.57 15.90 6.84
N PRO A 103 9.11 16.67 7.82
CA PRO A 103 8.31 17.37 8.83
C PRO A 103 7.18 18.23 8.24
N GLU A 104 7.46 18.92 7.13
CA GLU A 104 6.47 19.73 6.41
C GLU A 104 5.30 18.89 5.91
N SER A 105 5.59 17.77 5.25
CA SER A 105 4.57 16.83 4.78
C SER A 105 3.75 16.21 5.92
N LEU A 106 4.38 15.96 7.06
CA LEU A 106 3.71 15.46 8.26
C LEU A 106 2.79 16.54 8.85
N LYS A 107 3.27 17.76 9.01
CA LYS A 107 2.50 18.92 9.49
C LYS A 107 1.23 19.12 8.68
N ASP A 108 1.34 19.15 7.36
CA ASP A 108 0.19 19.40 6.49
C ASP A 108 -0.91 18.36 6.66
N ARG A 109 -0.55 17.08 6.85
CA ARG A 109 -1.50 15.99 7.09
C ARG A 109 -2.14 16.05 8.47
N ILE A 110 -1.37 16.43 9.50
CA ILE A 110 -1.89 16.63 10.87
C ILE A 110 -2.94 17.74 10.87
N LEU A 111 -2.64 18.84 10.21
CA LEU A 111 -3.54 20.01 10.15
C LEU A 111 -4.79 19.70 9.33
N ASP A 112 -4.65 19.11 8.15
CA ASP A 112 -5.79 18.79 7.27
C ASP A 112 -6.74 17.76 7.90
N ALA A 113 -6.19 16.74 8.57
CA ALA A 113 -6.98 15.73 9.26
C ALA A 113 -7.48 16.19 10.65
N ASP A 114 -7.09 17.35 11.15
CA ASP A 114 -7.36 17.82 12.53
C ASP A 114 -6.98 16.73 13.57
N CYS A 115 -5.77 16.19 13.45
CA CYS A 115 -5.26 15.21 14.41
C CYS A 115 -4.83 15.90 15.71
N ARG A 116 -5.24 15.33 16.86
CA ARG A 116 -4.91 15.87 18.20
C ARG A 116 -3.91 15.03 18.96
N ILE A 117 -3.53 13.90 18.40
CA ILE A 117 -2.52 12.98 18.94
C ILE A 117 -1.67 12.45 17.79
N VAL A 118 -0.38 12.27 18.05
CA VAL A 118 0.59 11.64 17.15
C VAL A 118 1.17 10.41 17.84
N ILE A 119 1.29 9.32 17.11
CA ILE A 119 1.98 8.11 17.52
C ILE A 119 3.24 7.99 16.66
N THR A 120 4.40 7.87 17.30
CA THR A 120 5.70 7.78 16.62
C THR A 120 6.66 6.85 17.37
N ALA A 121 7.87 6.71 16.86
CA ALA A 121 8.99 6.07 17.56
C ALA A 121 10.11 7.08 17.81
N ASP A 122 11.04 6.74 18.70
CA ASP A 122 12.26 7.53 18.89
C ASP A 122 12.99 7.70 17.56
N GLU A 123 13.35 6.60 16.94
CA GLU A 123 13.98 6.51 15.61
C GLU A 123 13.41 5.31 14.85
N GLY A 124 13.54 5.29 13.53
CA GLY A 124 13.40 4.09 12.69
C GLY A 124 14.77 3.61 12.25
N VAL A 125 14.82 2.37 11.72
CA VAL A 125 16.03 1.82 11.09
C VAL A 125 15.68 1.39 9.68
N ARG A 126 16.47 1.83 8.69
CA ARG A 126 16.21 1.50 7.27
C ARG A 126 17.53 1.46 6.48
N GLY A 127 17.87 0.28 5.96
CA GLY A 127 19.10 0.08 5.19
C GLY A 127 20.38 0.41 6.01
N GLY A 128 20.42 0.01 7.27
CA GLY A 128 21.50 0.29 8.21
C GLY A 128 21.57 1.74 8.70
N LYS A 129 20.62 2.60 8.32
CA LYS A 129 20.59 4.02 8.69
C LYS A 129 19.45 4.29 9.66
N LYS A 130 19.69 5.20 10.62
CA LYS A 130 18.67 5.70 11.53
C LYS A 130 17.84 6.81 10.86
N VAL A 131 16.54 6.78 11.09
CA VAL A 131 15.59 7.82 10.67
C VAL A 131 15.08 8.53 11.92
N PRO A 132 15.30 9.85 12.08
CA PRO A 132 15.00 10.58 13.30
C PRO A 132 13.50 10.94 13.39
N LEU A 133 12.64 9.95 13.63
CA LEU A 133 11.19 10.12 13.56
C LEU A 133 10.66 11.10 14.60
N LYS A 134 11.15 11.02 15.84
CA LYS A 134 10.73 11.94 16.91
C LYS A 134 11.14 13.39 16.63
N ASP A 135 12.34 13.61 16.09
CA ASP A 135 12.80 14.96 15.74
C ASP A 135 11.93 15.54 14.60
N ASN A 136 11.58 14.72 13.61
CA ASN A 136 10.66 15.13 12.53
C ASN A 136 9.26 15.49 13.08
N VAL A 137 8.76 14.74 14.06
CA VAL A 137 7.49 15.05 14.74
C VAL A 137 7.62 16.38 15.50
N ASP A 138 8.69 16.59 16.24
CA ASP A 138 8.89 17.83 17.01
C ASP A 138 8.92 19.06 16.10
N GLU A 139 9.60 18.98 14.96
CA GLU A 139 9.64 20.06 13.97
C GLU A 139 8.24 20.30 13.34
N ALA A 140 7.53 19.25 12.96
CA ALA A 140 6.17 19.36 12.42
C ALA A 140 5.21 20.03 13.40
N LEU A 141 5.34 19.70 14.70
CA LEU A 141 4.43 20.16 15.76
C LEU A 141 4.64 21.60 16.18
N ILE A 142 5.73 22.28 15.78
CA ILE A 142 5.90 23.73 16.02
C ILE A 142 4.67 24.52 15.54
N ASN A 143 4.06 24.06 14.45
CA ASN A 143 2.89 24.71 13.82
C ASN A 143 1.59 23.93 13.99
N CYS A 144 1.52 22.95 14.90
CA CYS A 144 0.32 22.14 15.16
C CYS A 144 -0.11 22.25 16.64
N PRO A 145 -0.60 23.41 17.10
CA PRO A 145 -0.88 23.68 18.53
C PRO A 145 -2.01 22.84 19.12
N ASP A 146 -2.82 22.20 18.28
CA ASP A 146 -3.94 21.36 18.71
C ASP A 146 -3.53 19.93 19.06
N VAL A 147 -2.33 19.50 18.69
CA VAL A 147 -1.77 18.22 19.13
C VAL A 147 -1.39 18.31 20.62
N LYS A 148 -2.07 17.49 21.43
CA LYS A 148 -1.90 17.54 22.90
C LYS A 148 -0.95 16.47 23.41
N ASN A 149 -0.88 15.31 22.73
CA ASN A 149 -0.05 14.20 23.16
C ASN A 149 0.71 13.59 21.99
N VAL A 150 1.93 13.13 22.28
CA VAL A 150 2.76 12.32 21.41
C VAL A 150 3.09 11.03 22.13
N ILE A 151 2.61 9.89 21.62
CA ILE A 151 2.98 8.57 22.11
C ILE A 151 4.25 8.13 21.38
N VAL A 152 5.31 7.84 22.13
CA VAL A 152 6.62 7.47 21.58
C VAL A 152 6.94 6.02 21.90
N VAL A 153 7.20 5.23 20.87
CA VAL A 153 7.71 3.86 21.01
C VAL A 153 9.23 3.90 21.06
N ASN A 154 9.82 3.25 22.07
CA ASN A 154 11.26 3.10 22.19
C ASN A 154 11.75 1.97 21.27
N ARG A 155 12.18 2.31 20.05
CA ARG A 155 12.62 1.35 19.02
C ARG A 155 14.13 1.11 19.06
N THR A 156 14.93 2.18 19.15
CA THR A 156 16.39 2.08 19.08
C THR A 156 17.10 2.46 20.40
N GLY A 157 16.38 3.08 21.32
CA GLY A 157 16.98 3.69 22.52
C GLY A 157 17.78 4.95 22.19
N GLY A 158 17.48 5.58 21.05
CA GLY A 158 18.13 6.80 20.61
C GLY A 158 17.87 7.98 21.56
N LYS A 159 18.81 8.90 21.59
CA LYS A 159 18.65 10.13 22.37
C LYS A 159 17.72 11.08 21.60
N ILE A 160 16.60 11.43 22.20
CA ILE A 160 15.59 12.32 21.63
C ILE A 160 15.32 13.52 22.53
N ASN A 161 14.77 14.60 21.98
CA ASN A 161 14.19 15.66 22.77
C ASN A 161 12.90 15.17 23.44
N TRP A 162 12.63 15.66 24.66
CA TRP A 162 11.46 15.25 25.43
C TRP A 162 10.70 16.45 25.99
N PHE A 163 9.41 16.49 25.81
CA PHE A 163 8.52 17.55 26.29
C PHE A 163 7.54 16.95 27.31
N GLU A 164 7.80 17.17 28.60
CA GLU A 164 7.11 16.52 29.73
C GLU A 164 5.58 16.65 29.71
N ASP A 165 5.06 17.78 29.23
CA ASP A 165 3.61 18.03 29.19
C ASP A 165 2.90 17.42 27.95
N ARG A 166 3.67 16.81 27.02
CA ARG A 166 3.16 16.33 25.73
C ARG A 166 3.52 14.89 25.44
N ASP A 167 4.78 14.51 25.72
CA ASP A 167 5.36 13.24 25.26
C ASP A 167 5.14 12.15 26.30
N LEU A 168 4.78 10.97 25.82
CA LEU A 168 4.41 9.82 26.63
C LEU A 168 5.09 8.56 26.08
N TRP A 169 5.87 7.85 26.93
CA TRP A 169 6.44 6.57 26.54
C TRP A 169 5.37 5.48 26.45
N PHE A 170 5.26 4.82 25.30
CA PHE A 170 4.31 3.74 25.11
C PHE A 170 4.48 2.62 26.13
N HIS A 171 5.71 2.19 26.38
CA HIS A 171 5.98 1.09 27.32
C HIS A 171 5.59 1.43 28.78
N GLU A 172 5.67 2.67 29.19
CA GLU A 172 5.25 3.10 30.53
C GLU A 172 3.73 3.16 30.69
N LEU A 173 3.01 3.43 29.60
CA LEU A 173 1.56 3.46 29.58
C LEU A 173 0.96 2.05 29.48
N LYS A 174 1.60 1.16 28.72
CA LYS A 174 1.15 -0.19 28.42
C LYS A 174 0.90 -1.02 29.68
N ASP A 175 1.77 -0.90 30.67
CA ASP A 175 1.70 -1.66 31.92
C ASP A 175 0.62 -1.14 32.91
N LYS A 176 0.00 0.00 32.59
CA LYS A 176 -1.02 0.67 33.44
C LYS A 176 -2.45 0.43 32.96
N VAL A 177 -2.65 -0.33 31.88
CA VAL A 177 -3.95 -0.55 31.27
C VAL A 177 -4.23 -2.03 31.06
N ASP A 178 -5.53 -2.36 31.02
CA ASP A 178 -5.99 -3.72 30.76
C ASP A 178 -5.74 -4.16 29.32
N ASP A 179 -5.59 -5.45 29.11
CA ASP A 179 -5.45 -6.09 27.79
C ASP A 179 -6.78 -6.59 27.22
N VAL A 180 -7.88 -6.10 27.75
CA VAL A 180 -9.24 -6.31 27.25
C VAL A 180 -9.88 -4.95 26.95
N CYS A 181 -10.43 -4.82 25.76
CA CYS A 181 -11.13 -3.63 25.30
C CYS A 181 -12.24 -4.04 24.34
N GLU A 182 -13.49 -3.82 24.70
CA GLU A 182 -14.62 -4.11 23.82
C GLU A 182 -14.55 -3.25 22.55
N PRO A 183 -14.77 -3.86 21.36
CA PRO A 183 -14.76 -3.13 20.11
C PRO A 183 -16.00 -2.25 19.96
N GLU A 184 -15.80 -1.00 19.54
CA GLU A 184 -16.89 -0.07 19.25
C GLU A 184 -17.74 -0.59 18.08
N PRO A 185 -19.08 -0.68 18.21
CA PRO A 185 -19.94 -1.06 17.10
C PRO A 185 -20.03 0.07 16.07
N MET A 186 -19.36 -0.12 14.94
CA MET A 186 -19.33 0.86 13.85
C MET A 186 -20.45 0.59 12.85
N ASP A 187 -21.08 1.63 12.36
CA ASP A 187 -21.95 1.54 11.19
C ASP A 187 -21.09 1.21 9.96
N SER A 188 -21.67 0.53 8.98
CA SER A 188 -20.95 0.10 7.76
C SER A 188 -20.27 1.24 7.01
N GLU A 189 -20.86 2.42 7.03
CA GLU A 189 -20.34 3.64 6.39
C GLU A 189 -19.59 4.58 7.35
N ASP A 190 -19.35 4.17 8.60
CA ASP A 190 -18.49 4.94 9.51
C ASP A 190 -17.06 4.98 8.97
N PRO A 191 -16.38 6.15 9.03
CA PRO A 191 -15.00 6.30 8.62
C PRO A 191 -14.04 5.35 9.35
N LEU A 192 -13.10 4.77 8.62
CA LEU A 192 -12.04 3.91 9.16
C LEU A 192 -10.70 4.62 9.17
N PHE A 193 -10.29 5.17 8.04
CA PHE A 193 -9.02 5.88 7.91
C PHE A 193 -9.07 6.97 6.84
N ILE A 194 -8.10 7.88 6.95
CA ILE A 194 -7.76 8.88 5.95
C ILE A 194 -6.34 8.59 5.46
N LEU A 195 -6.17 8.39 4.16
CA LEU A 195 -4.86 8.18 3.57
C LEU A 195 -4.59 9.24 2.49
N TYR A 196 -3.49 9.96 2.65
CA TYR A 196 -3.15 11.06 1.78
C TYR A 196 -2.40 10.60 0.54
N THR A 197 -2.90 10.99 -0.63
CA THR A 197 -2.25 10.81 -1.93
C THR A 197 -1.78 12.15 -2.49
N SER A 198 -0.82 12.11 -3.43
CA SER A 198 -0.43 13.29 -4.21
C SER A 198 -1.64 13.78 -5.02
N GLY A 199 -1.85 15.10 -5.04
CA GLY A 199 -2.85 15.73 -5.86
C GLY A 199 -2.22 16.45 -7.04
N SER A 200 -2.89 16.48 -8.19
CA SER A 200 -2.48 17.26 -9.38
C SER A 200 -2.31 18.76 -9.09
N THR A 201 -2.92 19.26 -8.03
CA THR A 201 -2.82 20.66 -7.59
C THR A 201 -1.70 20.92 -6.58
N GLY A 202 -0.83 19.91 -6.30
CA GLY A 202 0.22 20.00 -5.28
C GLY A 202 -0.24 19.81 -3.83
N LYS A 203 -1.52 20.06 -3.52
CA LYS A 203 -2.07 19.83 -2.18
C LYS A 203 -2.52 18.38 -2.03
N PRO A 204 -2.05 17.64 -1.00
CA PRO A 204 -2.46 16.25 -0.77
C PRO A 204 -3.98 16.08 -0.66
N LYS A 205 -4.50 14.94 -1.13
CA LYS A 205 -5.90 14.54 -1.00
C LYS A 205 -6.03 13.51 0.11
N GLY A 206 -6.83 13.77 1.12
CA GLY A 206 -7.17 12.79 2.16
C GLY A 206 -8.25 11.82 1.68
N VAL A 207 -7.87 10.69 1.13
CA VAL A 207 -8.80 9.64 0.70
C VAL A 207 -9.44 9.01 1.91
N LEU A 208 -10.77 9.08 2.00
CA LEU A 208 -11.56 8.54 3.12
C LEU A 208 -12.18 7.21 2.76
N HIS A 209 -11.83 6.17 3.51
CA HIS A 209 -12.46 4.85 3.44
C HIS A 209 -13.32 4.56 4.67
N THR A 210 -14.39 3.78 4.45
CA THR A 210 -15.34 3.37 5.48
C THR A 210 -15.18 1.91 5.87
N THR A 211 -15.79 1.51 6.97
CA THR A 211 -15.49 0.26 7.68
C THR A 211 -15.83 -1.00 6.89
N ALA A 212 -17.09 -1.23 6.55
CA ALA A 212 -17.52 -2.56 6.06
C ALA A 212 -17.20 -2.79 4.59
N GLY A 213 -17.47 -1.79 3.73
CA GLY A 213 -17.24 -1.93 2.29
C GLY A 213 -15.77 -2.11 1.96
N TYR A 214 -14.90 -1.32 2.61
CA TYR A 214 -13.45 -1.46 2.46
C TYR A 214 -12.95 -2.84 2.91
N LEU A 215 -13.37 -3.30 4.10
CA LEU A 215 -12.97 -4.61 4.61
C LEU A 215 -13.42 -5.75 3.69
N LEU A 216 -14.62 -5.68 3.14
CA LEU A 216 -15.11 -6.71 2.20
C LEU A 216 -14.23 -6.79 0.96
N GLY A 217 -13.88 -5.63 0.36
CA GLY A 217 -12.97 -5.59 -0.78
C GLY A 217 -11.61 -6.18 -0.46
N ALA A 218 -11.00 -5.78 0.65
CA ALA A 218 -9.72 -6.29 1.12
C ALA A 218 -9.75 -7.81 1.40
N HIS A 219 -10.80 -8.28 2.09
CA HIS A 219 -10.97 -9.69 2.44
C HIS A 219 -11.11 -10.60 1.22
N ILE A 220 -12.04 -10.27 0.32
CA ILE A 220 -12.35 -11.10 -0.84
C ILE A 220 -11.20 -11.09 -1.84
N SER A 221 -10.64 -9.91 -2.12
CA SER A 221 -9.53 -9.81 -3.07
C SER A 221 -8.31 -10.59 -2.58
N PHE A 222 -7.90 -10.42 -1.33
CA PHE A 222 -6.79 -11.21 -0.77
C PHE A 222 -7.03 -12.71 -0.91
N LYS A 223 -8.21 -13.19 -0.54
CA LYS A 223 -8.55 -14.61 -0.53
C LYS A 223 -8.44 -15.25 -1.92
N TYR A 224 -8.97 -14.58 -2.93
CA TYR A 224 -9.12 -15.20 -4.26
C TYR A 224 -7.96 -14.88 -5.20
N LEU A 225 -7.40 -13.68 -5.17
CA LEU A 225 -6.33 -13.30 -6.09
C LEU A 225 -5.12 -14.21 -5.98
N PHE A 226 -4.69 -14.47 -4.75
CA PHE A 226 -3.49 -15.24 -4.47
C PHE A 226 -3.74 -16.74 -4.26
N GLY A 227 -4.98 -17.21 -4.42
CA GLY A 227 -5.33 -18.60 -4.11
C GLY A 227 -4.95 -19.00 -2.68
N PHE A 228 -5.14 -18.07 -1.73
CA PHE A 228 -4.69 -18.21 -0.34
C PHE A 228 -5.27 -19.45 0.33
N ASN A 229 -4.42 -20.25 0.95
CA ASN A 229 -4.75 -21.38 1.80
C ASN A 229 -4.38 -21.09 3.27
N GLU A 230 -5.08 -21.70 4.21
CA GLU A 230 -5.00 -21.41 5.66
C GLU A 230 -3.56 -21.44 6.24
N ASN A 231 -2.68 -22.26 5.68
CA ASN A 231 -1.29 -22.42 6.17
C ASN A 231 -0.28 -21.58 5.38
N ASP A 232 -0.71 -20.86 4.37
CA ASP A 232 0.19 -20.04 3.57
C ASP A 232 0.67 -18.83 4.39
N LYS A 233 1.97 -18.56 4.30
CA LYS A 233 2.61 -17.36 4.83
C LYS A 233 2.75 -16.34 3.69
N TYR A 234 2.33 -15.15 3.98
CA TYR A 234 2.22 -14.07 3.02
C TYR A 234 3.18 -12.92 3.37
N TRP A 235 3.84 -12.38 2.37
CA TRP A 235 4.66 -11.21 2.53
C TRP A 235 4.40 -10.18 1.44
N CYS A 236 3.99 -8.98 1.84
CA CYS A 236 3.94 -7.78 1.02
C CYS A 236 5.05 -6.82 1.45
N THR A 237 5.88 -6.37 0.50
CA THR A 237 7.02 -5.48 0.78
C THR A 237 6.65 -4.01 0.90
N ALA A 238 5.37 -3.67 0.80
CA ALA A 238 4.90 -2.30 0.95
C ALA A 238 5.07 -1.79 2.41
N ASP A 239 4.87 -0.49 2.57
CA ASP A 239 4.83 0.17 3.88
C ASP A 239 3.38 0.49 4.26
N VAL A 240 3.05 0.46 5.56
CA VAL A 240 1.71 0.82 6.06
C VAL A 240 1.36 2.29 5.83
N GLY A 241 2.30 3.14 5.49
CA GLY A 241 2.08 4.51 5.02
C GLY A 241 1.39 4.60 3.65
N TRP A 242 1.23 3.48 2.94
CA TRP A 242 0.54 3.37 1.65
C TRP A 242 -0.69 2.47 1.75
N ILE A 243 -1.63 2.64 0.80
CA ILE A 243 -2.85 1.83 0.78
C ILE A 243 -2.54 0.33 0.66
N THR A 244 -1.47 -0.03 -0.05
CA THR A 244 -1.04 -1.42 -0.19
C THR A 244 -0.70 -2.04 1.17
N GLY A 245 -0.05 -1.28 2.05
CA GLY A 245 0.23 -1.73 3.41
C GLY A 245 -1.04 -1.90 4.25
N HIS A 246 -1.98 -0.97 4.16
CA HIS A 246 -3.28 -1.09 4.82
C HIS A 246 -4.02 -2.35 4.35
N THR A 247 -4.24 -2.47 3.05
CA THR A 247 -5.10 -3.50 2.47
C THR A 247 -4.42 -4.87 2.48
N TYR A 248 -3.14 -4.94 2.12
CA TYR A 248 -2.46 -6.23 1.85
C TYR A 248 -1.28 -6.56 2.77
N ILE A 249 -1.02 -5.79 3.84
CA ILE A 249 -0.21 -6.27 4.97
C ILE A 249 -1.11 -6.61 6.15
N LEU A 250 -2.11 -5.78 6.44
CA LEU A 250 -2.91 -5.88 7.65
C LEU A 250 -4.34 -6.38 7.40
N TYR A 251 -5.20 -5.55 6.78
CA TYR A 251 -6.65 -5.81 6.81
C TYR A 251 -7.08 -7.02 5.99
N GLY A 252 -6.58 -7.18 4.76
CA GLY A 252 -6.89 -8.32 3.89
C GLY A 252 -6.37 -9.64 4.45
N PRO A 253 -5.06 -9.78 4.70
CA PRO A 253 -4.48 -11.00 5.23
C PRO A 253 -5.08 -11.41 6.58
N LEU A 254 -5.10 -10.50 7.57
CA LEU A 254 -5.57 -10.84 8.91
C LEU A 254 -7.06 -11.14 8.97
N SER A 255 -7.89 -10.50 8.14
CA SER A 255 -9.31 -10.87 8.04
C SER A 255 -9.53 -12.29 7.52
N ASN A 256 -8.57 -12.84 6.79
CA ASN A 256 -8.55 -14.23 6.33
C ASN A 256 -7.83 -15.20 7.30
N GLY A 257 -7.35 -14.72 8.44
CA GLY A 257 -6.59 -15.53 9.39
C GLY A 257 -5.21 -15.95 8.87
N ALA A 258 -4.65 -15.18 7.92
CA ALA A 258 -3.33 -15.42 7.36
C ALA A 258 -2.21 -15.01 8.32
N THR A 259 -1.03 -15.62 8.16
CA THR A 259 0.22 -15.14 8.72
C THR A 259 0.82 -14.13 7.75
N SER A 260 0.93 -12.86 8.14
CA SER A 260 1.47 -11.76 7.32
C SER A 260 2.83 -11.32 7.84
N LEU A 261 3.80 -11.10 6.94
CA LEU A 261 5.12 -10.61 7.30
C LEU A 261 5.21 -9.09 7.09
N MET A 262 5.71 -8.39 8.11
CA MET A 262 6.08 -6.97 8.10
C MET A 262 7.61 -6.85 8.10
N PHE A 263 8.17 -6.13 7.15
CA PHE A 263 9.62 -5.92 7.04
C PHE A 263 9.98 -4.46 7.27
N GLU A 264 10.84 -4.20 8.25
CA GLU A 264 11.27 -2.84 8.59
C GLU A 264 12.37 -2.32 7.65
N GLY A 265 13.11 -3.22 7.01
CA GLY A 265 14.29 -2.88 6.21
C GLY A 265 14.02 -2.50 4.76
N VAL A 266 15.08 -2.61 3.96
CA VAL A 266 15.02 -2.45 2.51
C VAL A 266 15.46 -3.75 1.81
N PRO A 267 14.93 -4.03 0.61
CA PRO A 267 15.18 -5.29 -0.11
C PRO A 267 16.65 -5.63 -0.35
N THR A 268 17.51 -4.62 -0.39
CA THR A 268 18.92 -4.73 -0.79
C THR A 268 19.92 -4.62 0.36
N TYR A 269 19.47 -4.57 1.61
CA TYR A 269 20.34 -4.45 2.78
C TYR A 269 20.27 -5.69 3.69
N PRO A 270 21.41 -6.21 4.15
CA PRO A 270 22.79 -5.80 3.88
C PRO A 270 23.31 -6.26 2.50
N THR A 271 22.59 -7.12 1.82
CA THR A 271 22.92 -7.65 0.48
C THR A 271 21.68 -7.76 -0.39
N ALA A 272 21.85 -7.86 -1.71
CA ALA A 272 20.74 -8.00 -2.66
C ALA A 272 20.00 -9.36 -2.55
N SER A 273 20.53 -10.31 -1.78
CA SER A 273 19.85 -11.58 -1.47
C SER A 273 18.82 -11.47 -0.34
N ARG A 274 18.78 -10.33 0.37
CA ARG A 274 17.97 -10.15 1.59
C ARG A 274 16.51 -10.57 1.45
N CYS A 275 15.84 -10.17 0.37
CA CYS A 275 14.46 -10.58 0.12
C CYS A 275 14.29 -12.09 0.05
N TRP A 276 15.21 -12.75 -0.65
CA TRP A 276 15.13 -14.18 -0.90
C TRP A 276 15.50 -14.99 0.34
N GLU A 277 16.44 -14.49 1.14
CA GLU A 277 16.78 -15.04 2.46
C GLU A 277 15.60 -14.98 3.42
N ILE A 278 14.85 -13.87 3.43
CA ILE A 278 13.61 -13.73 4.22
C ILE A 278 12.56 -14.74 3.73
N CYS A 279 12.40 -14.90 2.42
CA CYS A 279 11.46 -15.88 1.86
C CYS A 279 11.78 -17.31 2.31
N ASP A 280 13.06 -17.72 2.26
CA ASP A 280 13.48 -19.06 2.71
C ASP A 280 13.37 -19.19 4.23
N LYS A 281 13.85 -18.22 5.00
CA LYS A 281 13.82 -18.21 6.47
C LYS A 281 12.42 -18.42 7.02
N HIS A 282 11.45 -17.71 6.47
CA HIS A 282 10.07 -17.74 6.94
C HIS A 282 9.16 -18.65 6.13
N GLU A 283 9.69 -19.33 5.11
CA GLU A 283 8.93 -20.22 4.21
C GLU A 283 7.73 -19.49 3.58
N ILE A 284 7.97 -18.30 3.00
CA ILE A 284 6.95 -17.48 2.36
C ILE A 284 6.34 -18.21 1.16
N ASN A 285 5.02 -18.27 1.09
CA ASN A 285 4.28 -18.92 0.01
C ASN A 285 3.79 -17.91 -1.04
N ILE A 286 3.46 -16.69 -0.61
CA ILE A 286 2.96 -15.62 -1.47
C ILE A 286 3.82 -14.39 -1.23
N PHE A 287 4.50 -13.92 -2.29
CA PHE A 287 5.37 -12.75 -2.25
C PHE A 287 4.81 -11.66 -3.16
N TYR A 288 4.53 -10.47 -2.61
CA TYR A 288 3.86 -9.36 -3.28
C TYR A 288 4.69 -8.09 -3.17
N THR A 289 5.12 -7.53 -4.31
CA THR A 289 6.05 -6.39 -4.34
C THR A 289 5.80 -5.45 -5.52
N ALA A 290 6.50 -4.32 -5.56
CA ALA A 290 6.38 -3.35 -6.64
C ALA A 290 7.34 -3.68 -7.80
N PRO A 291 6.95 -3.40 -9.08
CA PRO A 291 7.83 -3.52 -10.24
C PRO A 291 9.15 -2.76 -10.11
N THR A 292 9.17 -1.58 -9.50
CA THR A 292 10.40 -0.85 -9.18
C THR A 292 11.36 -1.68 -8.31
N ALA A 293 10.86 -2.39 -7.29
CA ALA A 293 11.69 -3.27 -6.48
C ALA A 293 12.21 -4.48 -7.28
N ILE A 294 11.38 -5.03 -8.17
CA ILE A 294 11.77 -6.14 -9.08
C ILE A 294 12.89 -5.69 -10.01
N ARG A 295 12.75 -4.54 -10.69
CA ARG A 295 13.78 -3.99 -11.58
C ARG A 295 15.09 -3.69 -10.83
N ALA A 296 14.99 -3.12 -9.63
CA ALA A 296 16.16 -2.85 -8.80
C ALA A 296 16.90 -4.15 -8.43
N LEU A 297 16.18 -5.21 -8.05
CA LEU A 297 16.78 -6.51 -7.75
C LEU A 297 17.34 -7.21 -9.00
N MET A 298 16.63 -7.12 -10.13
CA MET A 298 17.09 -7.64 -11.43
C MET A 298 18.40 -6.98 -11.85
N SER A 299 18.54 -5.65 -11.69
CA SER A 299 19.74 -4.91 -12.07
C SER A 299 21.00 -5.28 -11.27
N LEU A 300 20.82 -5.88 -10.08
CA LEU A 300 21.92 -6.30 -9.21
C LEU A 300 22.51 -7.67 -9.58
N GLY A 301 21.80 -8.45 -10.40
CA GLY A 301 22.27 -9.74 -10.91
C GLY A 301 21.55 -10.97 -10.34
N ASP A 302 21.51 -12.02 -11.16
CA ASP A 302 20.80 -13.27 -10.85
C ASP A 302 21.50 -14.09 -9.74
N GLU A 303 22.79 -13.88 -9.53
CA GLU A 303 23.58 -14.58 -8.51
C GLU A 303 23.00 -14.38 -7.10
N PHE A 304 22.47 -13.21 -6.79
CA PHE A 304 21.84 -12.93 -5.48
C PHE A 304 20.55 -13.71 -5.27
N VAL A 305 19.81 -13.95 -6.35
CA VAL A 305 18.62 -14.81 -6.34
C VAL A 305 19.04 -16.28 -6.17
N GLY A 306 20.11 -16.68 -6.85
CA GLY A 306 20.63 -18.05 -6.86
C GLY A 306 21.16 -18.56 -5.51
N THR A 307 21.42 -17.66 -4.54
CA THR A 307 21.90 -18.04 -3.19
C THR A 307 20.84 -18.75 -2.33
N THR A 308 19.58 -18.71 -2.73
CA THR A 308 18.42 -19.21 -1.97
C THR A 308 17.60 -20.20 -2.78
N SER A 309 16.80 -21.01 -2.10
CA SER A 309 15.99 -22.04 -2.76
C SER A 309 14.64 -21.54 -3.24
N ARG A 310 14.00 -20.66 -2.47
CA ARG A 310 12.65 -20.11 -2.66
C ARG A 310 11.58 -21.17 -2.94
N LYS A 311 11.78 -22.40 -2.46
CA LYS A 311 10.92 -23.56 -2.73
C LYS A 311 9.50 -23.41 -2.19
N SER A 312 9.35 -22.58 -1.16
CA SER A 312 8.05 -22.32 -0.54
C SER A 312 7.16 -21.39 -1.37
N ILE A 313 7.75 -20.55 -2.23
CA ILE A 313 6.99 -19.57 -3.02
C ILE A 313 6.14 -20.29 -4.07
N LYS A 314 4.85 -20.00 -4.06
CA LYS A 314 3.86 -20.50 -5.03
C LYS A 314 3.34 -19.39 -5.93
N VAL A 315 3.20 -18.18 -5.36
CA VAL A 315 2.63 -17.01 -6.03
C VAL A 315 3.55 -15.81 -5.86
N LEU A 316 3.80 -15.14 -6.97
CA LEU A 316 4.51 -13.89 -7.08
C LEU A 316 3.51 -12.81 -7.51
N GLY A 317 3.38 -11.74 -6.76
CA GLY A 317 2.46 -10.67 -7.09
C GLY A 317 3.16 -9.34 -7.35
N THR A 318 2.55 -8.48 -8.18
CA THR A 318 3.04 -7.14 -8.49
C THR A 318 1.98 -6.08 -8.24
N VAL A 319 2.41 -4.90 -7.80
CA VAL A 319 1.53 -3.82 -7.37
C VAL A 319 2.16 -2.44 -7.50
N GLY A 320 1.30 -1.45 -7.76
CA GLY A 320 1.62 -0.03 -7.61
C GLY A 320 1.95 0.70 -8.90
N GLU A 321 2.42 -0.01 -9.90
CA GLU A 321 2.71 0.50 -11.25
C GLU A 321 2.62 -0.63 -12.28
N PRO A 322 2.48 -0.33 -13.58
CA PRO A 322 2.57 -1.35 -14.62
C PRO A 322 3.93 -2.06 -14.62
N ILE A 323 3.93 -3.38 -14.74
CA ILE A 323 5.17 -4.14 -14.92
C ILE A 323 5.46 -4.32 -16.41
N ASN A 324 6.67 -4.01 -16.83
CA ASN A 324 7.10 -4.27 -18.20
C ASN A 324 7.38 -5.79 -18.43
N PRO A 325 7.22 -6.29 -19.66
CA PRO A 325 7.36 -7.72 -19.97
C PRO A 325 8.70 -8.34 -19.53
N GLU A 326 9.82 -7.61 -19.64
CA GLU A 326 11.15 -8.11 -19.27
C GLU A 326 11.24 -8.36 -17.75
N ALA A 327 10.77 -7.42 -16.93
CA ALA A 327 10.77 -7.60 -15.48
C ALA A 327 9.76 -8.69 -15.06
N TRP A 328 8.64 -8.83 -15.78
CA TRP A 328 7.69 -9.92 -15.58
C TRP A 328 8.34 -11.29 -15.90
N ASP A 329 9.03 -11.40 -17.05
CA ASP A 329 9.69 -12.64 -17.46
C ASP A 329 10.84 -13.00 -16.52
N TRP A 330 11.62 -12.02 -16.07
CA TRP A 330 12.65 -12.24 -15.05
C TRP A 330 12.05 -12.73 -13.74
N TYR A 331 10.97 -12.09 -13.28
CA TYR A 331 10.28 -12.45 -12.06
C TYR A 331 9.72 -13.87 -12.11
N TYR A 332 9.12 -14.25 -13.25
CA TYR A 332 8.62 -15.60 -13.48
C TYR A 332 9.77 -16.64 -13.62
N SER A 333 10.77 -16.34 -14.43
CA SER A 333 11.79 -17.33 -14.83
C SER A 333 12.91 -17.47 -13.80
N VAL A 334 13.41 -16.37 -13.24
CA VAL A 334 14.54 -16.36 -12.31
C VAL A 334 14.06 -16.48 -10.86
N VAL A 335 13.16 -15.64 -10.42
CA VAL A 335 12.65 -15.68 -9.04
C VAL A 335 11.74 -16.88 -8.83
N GLY A 336 10.78 -17.09 -9.71
CA GLY A 336 9.76 -18.13 -9.63
C GLY A 336 10.19 -19.50 -10.19
N ASN A 337 11.39 -19.65 -10.72
CA ASN A 337 11.90 -20.89 -11.36
C ASN A 337 10.91 -21.48 -12.38
N LYS A 338 10.14 -20.65 -13.09
CA LYS A 338 9.07 -21.02 -14.04
C LYS A 338 7.97 -21.91 -13.45
N SER A 339 7.79 -21.87 -12.15
CA SER A 339 6.81 -22.70 -11.41
C SER A 339 5.83 -21.90 -10.58
N CYS A 340 6.08 -20.60 -10.37
CA CYS A 340 5.17 -19.72 -9.63
C CYS A 340 4.19 -19.03 -10.56
N GLU A 341 2.96 -18.81 -10.06
CA GLU A 341 2.00 -17.92 -10.72
C GLU A 341 2.44 -16.47 -10.53
N VAL A 342 2.37 -15.65 -11.60
CA VAL A 342 2.62 -14.21 -11.51
C VAL A 342 1.30 -13.45 -11.60
N ILE A 343 0.96 -12.74 -10.54
CA ILE A 343 -0.30 -12.01 -10.37
C ILE A 343 -0.02 -10.52 -10.43
N ASP A 344 -0.25 -9.91 -11.59
CA ASP A 344 -0.17 -8.46 -11.77
C ASP A 344 -1.50 -7.81 -11.41
N THR A 345 -1.48 -6.83 -10.51
CA THR A 345 -2.69 -6.24 -9.96
C THR A 345 -2.80 -4.76 -10.31
N TRP A 346 -3.98 -4.35 -10.78
CA TRP A 346 -4.30 -2.95 -10.91
C TRP A 346 -5.37 -2.51 -9.92
N TRP A 347 -5.09 -1.43 -9.23
CA TRP A 347 -5.96 -0.73 -8.31
C TRP A 347 -5.32 0.58 -7.84
N GLN A 348 -6.07 1.35 -7.06
CA GLN A 348 -5.66 2.67 -6.60
C GLN A 348 -5.97 2.83 -5.10
N THR A 349 -5.40 3.83 -4.45
CA THR A 349 -5.79 4.20 -3.07
C THR A 349 -7.30 4.42 -2.99
N GLU A 350 -7.87 5.06 -3.98
CA GLU A 350 -9.29 5.37 -4.10
C GLU A 350 -10.17 4.14 -4.30
N THR A 351 -9.64 3.09 -4.89
CA THR A 351 -10.43 1.85 -5.06
C THR A 351 -10.46 0.98 -3.83
N GLY A 352 -9.50 1.14 -2.92
CA GLY A 352 -9.39 0.45 -1.63
C GLY A 352 -8.98 -1.02 -1.72
N SER A 353 -9.20 -1.66 -2.85
CA SER A 353 -8.78 -3.03 -3.15
C SER A 353 -8.58 -3.22 -4.64
N VAL A 354 -8.00 -4.37 -5.04
CA VAL A 354 -7.74 -4.73 -6.43
C VAL A 354 -9.04 -4.83 -7.23
N LEU A 355 -9.05 -4.23 -8.43
CA LEU A 355 -10.18 -4.23 -9.35
C LEU A 355 -9.92 -5.01 -10.64
N ILE A 356 -8.66 -5.11 -11.10
CA ILE A 356 -8.29 -5.89 -12.29
C ILE A 356 -7.06 -6.72 -11.93
N SER A 357 -7.12 -8.03 -12.15
CA SER A 357 -6.00 -8.95 -11.83
C SER A 357 -6.30 -10.37 -12.30
N PRO A 358 -5.31 -11.17 -12.64
CA PRO A 358 -5.49 -12.61 -12.73
C PRO A 358 -5.81 -13.20 -11.36
N ILE A 359 -6.41 -14.38 -11.35
CA ILE A 359 -6.62 -15.22 -10.16
C ILE A 359 -5.64 -16.40 -10.25
N ALA A 360 -4.82 -16.56 -9.22
CA ALA A 360 -3.79 -17.60 -9.18
C ALA A 360 -4.38 -18.99 -9.44
N GLY A 361 -3.75 -19.76 -10.34
CA GLY A 361 -4.15 -21.10 -10.73
C GLY A 361 -5.40 -21.18 -11.61
N ILE A 362 -6.00 -20.06 -12.00
CA ILE A 362 -7.25 -20.02 -12.77
C ILE A 362 -7.09 -19.22 -14.06
N THR A 363 -6.56 -17.99 -13.99
CA THR A 363 -6.47 -17.09 -15.14
C THR A 363 -5.14 -17.28 -15.85
N PRO A 364 -5.12 -17.68 -17.15
CA PRO A 364 -3.90 -17.63 -17.95
C PRO A 364 -3.32 -16.22 -17.96
N THR A 365 -2.03 -16.08 -17.75
CA THR A 365 -1.37 -14.77 -17.67
C THR A 365 -0.68 -14.39 -18.97
N LYS A 366 -0.58 -13.09 -19.24
CA LYS A 366 0.23 -12.53 -20.32
C LYS A 366 1.18 -11.51 -19.70
N PRO A 367 2.49 -11.53 -20.03
CA PRO A 367 3.46 -10.59 -19.46
C PRO A 367 3.03 -9.13 -19.56
N GLY A 368 2.97 -8.44 -18.41
CA GLY A 368 2.59 -7.04 -18.32
C GLY A 368 1.09 -6.73 -18.36
N SER A 369 0.23 -7.77 -18.41
CA SER A 369 -1.22 -7.58 -18.38
C SER A 369 -1.78 -7.78 -16.98
N ALA A 370 -2.60 -6.81 -16.53
CA ALA A 370 -3.44 -6.98 -15.33
C ALA A 370 -4.63 -7.93 -15.57
N THR A 371 -4.81 -8.41 -16.78
CA THR A 371 -5.78 -9.41 -17.25
C THR A 371 -7.26 -9.01 -17.11
N LEU A 372 -8.03 -9.71 -16.27
CA LEU A 372 -9.49 -9.63 -16.23
C LEU A 372 -10.02 -8.82 -15.04
N PRO A 373 -11.24 -8.28 -15.14
CA PRO A 373 -11.90 -7.63 -14.00
C PRO A 373 -12.11 -8.59 -12.84
N PHE A 374 -11.88 -8.08 -11.62
CA PHE A 374 -12.24 -8.81 -10.42
C PHE A 374 -13.76 -8.86 -10.22
N PHE A 375 -14.23 -9.73 -9.36
CA PHE A 375 -15.65 -10.02 -9.15
C PHE A 375 -16.50 -8.78 -8.91
N GLY A 376 -17.53 -8.57 -9.73
CA GLY A 376 -18.48 -7.47 -9.61
C GLY A 376 -17.98 -6.13 -10.14
N VAL A 377 -16.73 -6.05 -10.60
CA VAL A 377 -16.15 -4.83 -11.17
C VAL A 377 -16.46 -4.76 -12.66
N ARG A 378 -16.79 -3.55 -13.16
CA ARG A 378 -17.12 -3.30 -14.57
C ARG A 378 -16.20 -2.21 -15.15
N PRO A 379 -14.93 -2.54 -15.45
CA PRO A 379 -14.04 -1.62 -16.14
C PRO A 379 -14.42 -1.56 -17.62
N GLU A 380 -14.35 -0.36 -18.17
CA GLU A 380 -14.56 -0.11 -19.60
C GLU A 380 -13.55 0.92 -20.12
N LEU A 381 -13.44 0.96 -21.43
CA LEU A 381 -12.60 1.95 -22.12
C LEU A 381 -13.48 2.99 -22.81
N TYR A 382 -13.18 4.25 -22.57
CA TYR A 382 -13.87 5.38 -23.20
C TYR A 382 -12.87 6.22 -24.01
N ASP A 383 -13.31 6.68 -25.18
CA ASP A 383 -12.51 7.66 -25.94
C ASP A 383 -12.62 9.06 -25.32
N GLU A 384 -11.91 10.02 -25.94
CA GLU A 384 -11.89 11.41 -25.49
C GLU A 384 -13.27 12.11 -25.60
N ASN A 385 -14.17 11.59 -26.43
CA ASN A 385 -15.51 12.12 -26.62
C ASN A 385 -16.53 11.48 -25.66
N GLY A 386 -16.07 10.58 -24.78
CA GLY A 386 -16.94 9.85 -23.87
C GLY A 386 -17.71 8.69 -24.51
N THR A 387 -17.24 8.19 -25.66
CA THR A 387 -17.84 7.05 -26.34
C THR A 387 -17.19 5.76 -25.85
N LYS A 388 -18.03 4.83 -25.37
CA LYS A 388 -17.59 3.51 -24.95
C LYS A 388 -17.03 2.70 -26.11
N GLN A 389 -15.84 2.14 -25.93
CA GLN A 389 -15.14 1.31 -26.89
C GLN A 389 -15.46 -0.17 -26.68
N SER A 390 -15.66 -0.92 -27.76
CA SER A 390 -15.98 -2.35 -27.71
C SER A 390 -14.86 -3.19 -28.35
N GLY A 391 -14.69 -4.45 -27.91
CA GLY A 391 -13.69 -5.37 -28.43
C GLY A 391 -12.26 -4.94 -28.10
N GLU A 392 -11.31 -5.18 -29.02
CA GLU A 392 -9.95 -4.69 -28.91
C GLU A 392 -9.95 -3.18 -29.04
N ALA A 393 -9.40 -2.48 -28.06
CA ALA A 393 -9.44 -1.02 -27.99
C ALA A 393 -8.39 -0.45 -27.03
N SER A 394 -8.12 0.86 -27.17
CA SER A 394 -7.38 1.65 -26.20
C SER A 394 -8.20 2.89 -25.82
N GLY A 395 -8.04 3.38 -24.60
CA GLY A 395 -8.78 4.54 -24.14
C GLY A 395 -8.59 4.83 -22.65
N ASN A 396 -9.40 5.74 -22.15
CA ASN A 396 -9.46 6.07 -20.74
C ASN A 396 -10.15 4.94 -19.97
N LEU A 397 -9.49 4.43 -18.92
CA LEU A 397 -10.06 3.41 -18.07
C LEU A 397 -11.10 4.03 -17.13
N VAL A 398 -12.30 3.48 -17.15
CA VAL A 398 -13.40 3.89 -16.28
C VAL A 398 -14.02 2.69 -15.60
N ILE A 399 -14.69 2.90 -14.45
CA ILE A 399 -15.48 1.87 -13.76
C ILE A 399 -16.95 2.29 -13.78
N GLU A 400 -17.79 1.52 -14.48
CA GLU A 400 -19.20 1.88 -14.71
C GLU A 400 -20.13 1.67 -13.52
N SER A 401 -19.72 0.88 -12.53
CA SER A 401 -20.54 0.59 -11.36
C SER A 401 -19.78 0.77 -10.07
N SER A 402 -20.47 1.18 -9.02
CA SER A 402 -19.89 1.25 -7.67
C SER A 402 -19.49 -0.15 -7.16
N TRP A 403 -18.46 -0.18 -6.33
CA TRP A 403 -17.99 -1.39 -5.63
C TRP A 403 -17.83 -1.10 -4.12
N PRO A 404 -17.83 -2.13 -3.26
CA PRO A 404 -17.88 -1.92 -1.81
C PRO A 404 -16.75 -1.08 -1.23
N SER A 405 -15.51 -1.26 -1.70
CA SER A 405 -14.31 -0.56 -1.22
C SER A 405 -14.01 0.77 -1.92
N GLN A 406 -14.92 1.28 -2.73
CA GLN A 406 -14.78 2.58 -3.40
C GLN A 406 -14.61 3.72 -2.38
N ILE A 407 -13.76 4.70 -2.71
CA ILE A 407 -13.64 5.96 -1.96
C ILE A 407 -15.01 6.55 -1.62
N ARG A 408 -15.20 6.99 -0.38
CA ARG A 408 -16.45 7.66 0.02
C ARG A 408 -16.39 9.17 -0.09
N SER A 409 -15.22 9.74 0.16
CA SER A 409 -15.00 11.18 0.05
C SER A 409 -13.50 11.50 0.00
N VAL A 410 -13.16 12.69 -0.44
CA VAL A 410 -11.96 13.38 0.01
C VAL A 410 -12.31 14.04 1.33
N TYR A 411 -11.49 13.81 2.35
CA TYR A 411 -11.75 14.33 3.70
C TYR A 411 -11.82 15.86 3.69
N ASN A 412 -12.86 16.41 4.32
CA ASN A 412 -13.21 17.84 4.33
C ASN A 412 -13.47 18.49 2.96
N ASP A 413 -13.41 17.72 1.85
CA ASP A 413 -13.58 18.26 0.50
C ASP A 413 -14.28 17.25 -0.44
N HIS A 414 -15.55 16.98 -0.19
CA HIS A 414 -16.34 16.06 -0.98
C HIS A 414 -16.46 16.50 -2.46
N GLN A 415 -16.51 17.81 -2.69
CA GLN A 415 -16.59 18.33 -4.06
C GLN A 415 -15.36 17.99 -4.87
N ARG A 416 -14.16 18.04 -4.27
CA ARG A 416 -12.92 17.62 -4.92
C ARG A 416 -12.95 16.15 -5.38
N MET A 417 -13.60 15.25 -4.64
CA MET A 417 -13.83 13.89 -5.09
C MET A 417 -14.70 13.84 -6.35
N ILE A 418 -15.80 14.60 -6.37
CA ILE A 418 -16.70 14.66 -7.52
C ILE A 418 -15.96 15.23 -8.73
N ASP A 419 -15.25 16.34 -8.56
CA ASP A 419 -14.52 17.02 -9.64
C ASP A 419 -13.41 16.15 -10.22
N THR A 420 -12.72 15.38 -9.36
CA THR A 420 -11.58 14.53 -9.79
C THR A 420 -12.04 13.27 -10.52
N TYR A 421 -13.07 12.58 -10.01
CA TYR A 421 -13.38 11.22 -10.46
C TYR A 421 -14.72 11.06 -11.18
N PHE A 422 -15.63 12.06 -11.13
CA PHE A 422 -16.99 11.93 -11.68
C PHE A 422 -17.41 13.08 -12.59
N SER A 423 -16.55 14.09 -12.81
CA SER A 423 -16.85 15.22 -13.68
C SER A 423 -16.58 14.93 -15.15
N THR A 424 -15.53 14.15 -15.46
CA THR A 424 -15.14 13.82 -16.84
C THR A 424 -16.23 12.99 -17.54
N TYR A 425 -16.76 11.98 -16.85
CA TYR A 425 -17.84 11.13 -17.33
C TYR A 425 -18.95 11.10 -16.28
N SER A 426 -20.12 11.61 -16.61
CA SER A 426 -21.23 11.75 -15.68
C SER A 426 -21.63 10.42 -15.03
N ASN A 427 -21.57 10.35 -13.70
CA ASN A 427 -21.87 9.17 -12.88
C ASN A 427 -20.98 7.94 -13.10
N ILE A 428 -19.87 8.07 -13.78
CA ILE A 428 -18.89 6.99 -14.04
C ILE A 428 -17.59 7.37 -13.36
N TYR A 429 -17.00 6.43 -12.65
CA TYR A 429 -15.71 6.65 -11.98
C TYR A 429 -14.60 6.67 -13.03
N PHE A 430 -13.98 7.82 -13.23
CA PHE A 430 -12.80 8.00 -14.08
C PHE A 430 -11.54 7.74 -13.25
N THR A 431 -10.75 6.75 -13.66
CA THR A 431 -9.57 6.32 -12.90
C THR A 431 -8.39 7.29 -13.03
N GLY A 432 -8.35 8.09 -14.08
CA GLY A 432 -7.19 8.89 -14.50
C GLY A 432 -6.09 8.04 -15.13
N ASP A 433 -6.32 6.76 -15.37
CA ASP A 433 -5.41 5.87 -16.07
C ASP A 433 -5.90 5.58 -17.49
N GLY A 434 -4.95 5.44 -18.42
CA GLY A 434 -5.18 4.87 -19.73
C GLY A 434 -5.02 3.35 -19.69
N ALA A 435 -5.75 2.64 -20.54
CA ALA A 435 -5.59 1.22 -20.71
C ALA A 435 -5.83 0.77 -22.15
N LYS A 436 -5.33 -0.43 -22.45
CA LYS A 436 -5.58 -1.17 -23.67
C LYS A 436 -6.28 -2.47 -23.31
N ARG A 437 -7.25 -2.89 -24.10
CA ARG A 437 -7.92 -4.19 -24.02
C ARG A 437 -7.67 -4.97 -25.30
N ASP A 438 -7.24 -6.23 -25.20
CA ASP A 438 -7.04 -7.09 -26.37
C ASP A 438 -8.29 -7.87 -26.78
N GLU A 439 -8.13 -8.75 -27.80
CA GLU A 439 -9.21 -9.61 -28.32
C GLU A 439 -9.76 -10.62 -27.30
N ASP A 440 -8.92 -11.03 -26.31
CA ASP A 440 -9.32 -11.92 -25.23
C ASP A 440 -9.99 -11.17 -24.06
N GLY A 441 -10.08 -9.84 -24.14
CA GLY A 441 -10.65 -8.98 -23.11
C GLY A 441 -9.71 -8.65 -21.96
N TYR A 442 -8.40 -8.91 -22.12
CA TYR A 442 -7.37 -8.61 -21.11
C TYR A 442 -6.97 -7.15 -21.14
N PHE A 443 -6.75 -6.57 -19.96
CA PHE A 443 -6.37 -5.19 -19.78
C PHE A 443 -4.87 -5.03 -19.55
N TRP A 444 -4.24 -4.10 -20.28
CA TRP A 444 -2.93 -3.52 -19.99
C TRP A 444 -3.11 -2.08 -19.58
N ILE A 445 -2.51 -1.71 -18.46
CA ILE A 445 -2.50 -0.31 -18.01
C ILE A 445 -1.35 0.40 -18.70
N THR A 446 -1.65 1.50 -19.41
CA THR A 446 -0.66 2.23 -20.21
C THR A 446 -0.06 3.44 -19.48
N GLY A 447 -0.52 3.69 -18.24
CA GLY A 447 -0.05 4.79 -17.39
C GLY A 447 -1.12 5.83 -17.11
N ARG A 448 -0.72 6.93 -16.47
CA ARG A 448 -1.60 8.05 -16.15
C ARG A 448 -1.97 8.83 -17.40
N VAL A 449 -3.24 9.24 -17.50
CA VAL A 449 -3.71 10.09 -18.62
C VAL A 449 -3.12 11.49 -18.58
N ASP A 450 -2.79 11.99 -17.39
CA ASP A 450 -2.11 13.27 -17.16
C ASP A 450 -0.59 13.23 -17.44
N ASP A 451 0.01 12.02 -17.51
CA ASP A 451 1.43 11.81 -17.87
C ASP A 451 1.62 11.52 -19.38
N VAL A 452 0.62 11.79 -20.21
CA VAL A 452 0.70 11.60 -21.66
C VAL A 452 1.44 12.77 -22.31
N LEU A 453 2.45 12.45 -23.13
CA LEU A 453 3.22 13.40 -23.90
C LEU A 453 2.56 13.67 -25.26
N ASN A 454 2.44 14.95 -25.64
CA ASN A 454 1.97 15.35 -26.96
C ASN A 454 3.17 15.79 -27.84
N VAL A 455 3.76 14.83 -28.52
CA VAL A 455 4.95 15.06 -29.37
C VAL A 455 4.55 15.09 -30.81
N SER A 456 4.67 16.26 -31.45
CA SER A 456 4.32 16.46 -32.88
C SER A 456 2.89 15.98 -33.23
N GLY A 457 1.94 16.14 -32.31
CA GLY A 457 0.55 15.70 -32.49
C GLY A 457 0.29 14.23 -32.19
N HIS A 458 1.31 13.48 -31.78
CA HIS A 458 1.15 12.10 -31.30
C HIS A 458 1.11 12.07 -29.78
N ARG A 459 0.14 11.34 -29.23
CA ARG A 459 0.03 11.09 -27.78
C ARG A 459 0.81 9.82 -27.44
N LEU A 460 1.82 9.96 -26.61
CA LEU A 460 2.68 8.87 -26.14
C LEU A 460 2.58 8.78 -24.62
N GLY A 461 2.28 7.62 -24.10
CA GLY A 461 2.38 7.37 -22.66
C GLY A 461 3.84 7.35 -22.22
N THR A 462 4.17 7.99 -21.08
CA THR A 462 5.55 7.93 -20.55
C THR A 462 5.96 6.49 -20.31
N ALA A 463 5.08 5.66 -19.75
CA ALA A 463 5.33 4.24 -19.49
C ALA A 463 5.64 3.41 -20.74
N GLU A 464 5.06 3.76 -21.91
CA GLU A 464 5.37 3.07 -23.17
C GLU A 464 6.80 3.37 -23.64
N VAL A 465 7.23 4.64 -23.49
CA VAL A 465 8.59 5.05 -23.83
C VAL A 465 9.60 4.46 -22.85
N GLU A 466 9.29 4.47 -21.56
CA GLU A 466 10.10 3.86 -20.50
C GLU A 466 10.30 2.37 -20.76
N SER A 467 9.22 1.64 -21.07
CA SER A 467 9.28 0.22 -21.42
C SER A 467 10.17 -0.04 -22.63
N ALA A 468 10.08 0.81 -23.66
CA ALA A 468 10.93 0.69 -24.84
C ALA A 468 12.42 0.92 -24.54
N LEU A 469 12.75 1.83 -23.62
CA LEU A 469 14.12 2.09 -23.19
C LEU A 469 14.70 0.93 -22.37
N VAL A 470 13.90 0.29 -21.51
CA VAL A 470 14.30 -0.85 -20.70
C VAL A 470 14.52 -2.13 -21.53
N LEU A 471 14.03 -2.19 -22.79
CA LEU A 471 14.39 -3.26 -23.74
C LEU A 471 15.89 -3.29 -24.08
N HIS A 472 16.60 -2.19 -23.86
CA HIS A 472 18.04 -2.15 -24.11
C HIS A 472 18.79 -2.93 -23.00
N PRO A 473 19.67 -3.88 -23.34
CA PRO A 473 20.26 -4.82 -22.37
C PRO A 473 21.01 -4.17 -21.20
N VAL A 474 21.53 -2.97 -21.37
CA VAL A 474 22.29 -2.24 -20.34
C VAL A 474 21.45 -1.27 -19.52
N VAL A 475 20.16 -1.10 -19.84
CA VAL A 475 19.26 -0.19 -19.12
C VAL A 475 18.51 -0.95 -18.04
N ALA A 476 18.75 -0.60 -16.78
CA ALA A 476 18.07 -1.18 -15.63
C ALA A 476 16.69 -0.51 -15.38
N GLU A 477 16.63 0.80 -15.52
CA GLU A 477 15.43 1.59 -15.25
C GLU A 477 15.41 2.83 -16.15
N ALA A 478 14.22 3.29 -16.51
CA ALA A 478 14.01 4.53 -17.25
C ALA A 478 12.88 5.33 -16.63
N ALA A 479 13.01 6.66 -16.66
CA ALA A 479 11.96 7.59 -16.31
C ALA A 479 11.85 8.65 -17.43
N VAL A 480 10.63 8.93 -17.86
CA VAL A 480 10.36 9.83 -19.00
C VAL A 480 9.50 11.01 -18.57
N VAL A 481 9.92 12.20 -18.94
CA VAL A 481 9.17 13.44 -18.72
C VAL A 481 9.04 14.24 -19.98
N GLY A 482 7.93 14.97 -20.10
CA GLY A 482 7.75 15.96 -21.16
C GLY A 482 8.41 17.30 -20.81
N PHE A 483 8.94 17.98 -21.81
CA PHE A 483 9.36 19.38 -21.69
C PHE A 483 8.82 20.20 -22.85
N GLU A 484 8.60 21.48 -22.64
CA GLU A 484 8.14 22.37 -23.70
C GLU A 484 9.17 22.45 -24.85
N HIS A 485 8.70 22.20 -26.09
CA HIS A 485 9.52 22.24 -27.27
C HIS A 485 8.91 23.17 -28.32
N PRO A 486 9.65 24.19 -28.83
CA PRO A 486 9.08 25.27 -29.69
C PRO A 486 8.44 24.77 -30.99
N ILE A 487 8.85 23.60 -31.50
CA ILE A 487 8.38 23.07 -32.79
C ILE A 487 7.43 21.88 -32.57
N LYS A 488 7.68 21.04 -31.56
CA LYS A 488 6.97 19.76 -31.37
C LYS A 488 5.82 19.87 -30.37
N GLY A 489 5.61 21.03 -29.74
CA GLY A 489 4.75 21.20 -28.58
C GLY A 489 5.40 20.67 -27.33
N GLN A 490 5.62 19.37 -27.23
CA GLN A 490 6.42 18.72 -26.19
C GLN A 490 7.57 17.94 -26.81
N GLY A 491 8.71 17.92 -26.12
CA GLY A 491 9.83 17.01 -26.33
C GLY A 491 9.86 15.93 -25.27
N ILE A 492 10.51 14.82 -25.57
CA ILE A 492 10.73 13.71 -24.61
C ILE A 492 12.11 13.90 -23.99
N TYR A 493 12.16 13.87 -22.66
CA TYR A 493 13.40 13.76 -21.90
C TYR A 493 13.37 12.47 -21.10
N ALA A 494 14.37 11.62 -21.33
CA ALA A 494 14.48 10.32 -20.67
C ALA A 494 15.70 10.30 -19.74
N PHE A 495 15.48 9.86 -18.54
CA PHE A 495 16.52 9.48 -17.57
C PHE A 495 16.65 7.98 -17.60
N VAL A 496 17.87 7.45 -17.64
CA VAL A 496 18.13 6.02 -17.59
C VAL A 496 19.13 5.67 -16.49
N THR A 497 18.88 4.56 -15.82
CA THR A 497 19.83 3.94 -14.90
C THR A 497 20.41 2.70 -15.60
N LEU A 498 21.72 2.55 -15.58
CA LEU A 498 22.38 1.39 -16.19
C LEU A 498 22.45 0.21 -15.24
N MET A 499 22.56 -1.00 -15.80
CA MET A 499 22.87 -2.21 -15.04
C MET A 499 24.21 -2.04 -14.30
N VAL A 500 24.34 -2.69 -13.14
CA VAL A 500 25.56 -2.63 -12.32
C VAL A 500 26.73 -3.18 -13.11
N GLY A 501 27.80 -2.39 -13.23
CA GLY A 501 29.00 -2.74 -13.98
C GLY A 501 29.05 -2.25 -15.42
N GLU A 502 27.96 -1.64 -15.91
CA GLU A 502 27.92 -1.00 -17.22
C GLU A 502 28.37 0.46 -17.16
N GLU A 503 29.06 0.91 -18.19
CA GLU A 503 29.51 2.29 -18.33
C GLU A 503 28.65 3.02 -19.38
N PHE A 504 28.48 4.32 -19.17
CA PHE A 504 27.81 5.17 -20.12
C PHE A 504 28.63 5.25 -21.42
N SER A 505 27.97 5.05 -22.56
CA SER A 505 28.55 5.25 -23.88
C SER A 505 27.61 6.14 -24.72
N ASP A 506 28.20 6.97 -25.61
CA ASP A 506 27.46 7.76 -26.58
C ASP A 506 26.75 6.92 -27.62
#